data_04e84a45cdfa5a67d0b4ac73f820cdc8
#
_entry.id   04e84a45cdfa5a67d0b4ac73f820cdc8
#
_cell.length_a   1.000
_cell.length_b   1.000
_cell.length_c   1.000
_cell.angle_alpha   90.00
_cell.angle_beta   90.00
_cell.angle_gamma   90.00
#
_symmetry.space_group_name_H-M   'P 1'
#
loop_
_entity.id
_entity.type
_entity.pdbx_description
1 polymer ?
#
loop_
_entity_poly.entity_id
_entity_poly.type
_entity_poly.pdbx_seq_one_letter_code
_entity_poly.pdbx_strand_id
1 'polypeptide(L)'
;NAIYTKNSDGKKYMDVAIRNIAVTSDGVASMDFGPNYFNSSSPNTPTGEVIFSETFDACGGTGGNDNAFSGTGRFADADFEADNAGWYSESPHGADGCARFGSSKKKGEATTPAIEIDGTATLTFRAAPWGKDDTRLSVSIDGDATISPSSFNMTMDSWQTFTATITGSDNIKIKFTPGKRFFLDDVIVTAASTAVKGIEQNSVKVPVAIYSTDGTLRQVLGAGINIVKYSDGTVKKVLR
;
A
#
# COMPACT_ATOMS: atom_id res chain seq x y z
N ASN A 1 -4.46 18.79 7.95
CA ASN A 1 -5.04 19.74 6.99
C ASN A 1 -4.60 19.33 5.60
N ALA A 2 -5.52 18.81 4.80
CA ALA A 2 -5.27 18.49 3.40
C ALA A 2 -5.39 19.79 2.57
N ILE A 3 -4.42 20.03 1.70
CA ILE A 3 -4.46 21.14 0.76
C ILE A 3 -5.05 20.62 -0.55
N TYR A 4 -6.19 21.15 -0.94
CA TYR A 4 -6.84 20.80 -2.20
C TYR A 4 -6.62 21.91 -3.23
N THR A 5 -6.26 21.52 -4.45
CA THR A 5 -6.41 22.41 -5.62
C THR A 5 -7.64 21.94 -6.41
N LYS A 6 -8.58 22.86 -6.69
CA LYS A 6 -9.66 22.58 -7.65
C LYS A 6 -9.19 22.99 -9.04
N ASN A 7 -9.34 22.09 -10.00
CA ASN A 7 -9.23 22.45 -11.42
C ASN A 7 -10.50 23.13 -11.92
N SER A 8 -10.41 23.73 -13.10
CA SER A 8 -11.52 24.46 -13.76
C SER A 8 -12.74 23.57 -14.08
N ASP A 9 -12.59 22.24 -14.04
CA ASP A 9 -13.66 21.27 -14.22
C ASP A 9 -14.39 20.88 -12.91
N GLY A 10 -13.98 21.48 -11.79
CA GLY A 10 -14.57 21.23 -10.48
C GLY A 10 -14.12 19.94 -9.80
N LYS A 11 -13.29 19.12 -10.45
CA LYS A 11 -12.76 17.89 -9.88
C LYS A 11 -11.60 18.18 -8.92
N LYS A 12 -11.53 17.43 -7.86
CA LYS A 12 -10.43 17.51 -6.88
C LYS A 12 -9.27 16.65 -7.38
N TYR A 13 -8.17 17.30 -7.70
CA TYR A 13 -6.93 16.59 -8.03
C TYR A 13 -5.89 16.95 -6.99
N MET A 14 -5.72 16.12 -6.01
CA MET A 14 -4.44 15.89 -5.33
C MET A 14 -4.57 14.67 -4.42
N ASP A 15 -4.02 13.59 -4.89
CA ASP A 15 -3.87 12.38 -4.12
C ASP A 15 -2.53 12.31 -3.37
N VAL A 16 -1.96 13.47 -3.05
CA VAL A 16 -0.71 13.55 -2.28
C VAL A 16 -1.00 14.11 -0.90
N ALA A 17 -0.84 13.29 0.12
CA ALA A 17 -0.80 13.74 1.51
C ALA A 17 0.63 14.04 1.92
N ILE A 18 0.83 15.18 2.58
CA ILE A 18 2.06 15.47 3.31
C ILE A 18 1.84 15.00 4.74
N ARG A 19 2.66 14.07 5.19
CA ARG A 19 2.55 13.44 6.51
C ARG A 19 3.87 13.52 7.27
N ASN A 20 3.83 13.19 8.57
CA ASN A 20 5.01 13.06 9.42
C ASN A 20 5.96 14.25 9.33
N ILE A 21 5.40 15.47 9.31
CA ILE A 21 6.21 16.68 9.36
C ILE A 21 6.89 16.73 10.73
N ALA A 22 8.20 16.57 10.74
CA ALA A 22 9.02 16.67 11.93
C ALA A 22 10.16 17.66 11.69
N VAL A 23 10.56 18.36 12.73
CA VAL A 23 11.76 19.21 12.73
C VAL A 23 12.68 18.66 13.81
N THR A 24 13.87 18.32 13.42
CA THR A 24 14.90 17.82 14.36
C THR A 24 15.52 18.99 15.14
N SER A 25 16.21 18.70 16.23
CA SER A 25 16.84 19.74 17.10
C SER A 25 17.92 20.57 16.40
N ASP A 26 18.45 20.10 15.28
CA ASP A 26 19.40 20.77 14.41
C ASP A 26 18.75 21.54 13.25
N GLY A 27 17.41 21.64 13.26
CA GLY A 27 16.66 22.46 12.32
C GLY A 27 16.37 21.80 10.97
N VAL A 28 16.62 20.49 10.83
CA VAL A 28 16.29 19.76 9.60
C VAL A 28 14.80 19.39 9.62
N ALA A 29 14.06 19.83 8.61
CA ALA A 29 12.66 19.45 8.42
C ALA A 29 12.59 18.17 7.57
N SER A 30 11.83 17.17 8.03
CA SER A 30 11.46 15.99 7.27
C SER A 30 9.96 15.94 7.07
N MET A 31 9.52 15.41 5.96
CA MET A 31 8.11 15.18 5.64
C MET A 31 7.97 14.04 4.65
N ASP A 32 6.91 13.28 4.79
CA ASP A 32 6.58 12.21 3.86
C ASP A 32 5.54 12.70 2.85
N PHE A 33 5.78 12.38 1.58
CA PHE A 33 4.83 12.57 0.49
C PHE A 33 4.30 11.21 0.06
N GLY A 34 3.00 11.05 0.01
CA GLY A 34 2.38 9.80 -0.43
C GLY A 34 0.96 10.01 -0.91
N PRO A 35 0.37 8.99 -1.54
CA PRO A 35 -1.03 9.05 -1.93
C PRO A 35 -1.92 9.29 -0.72
N ASN A 36 -2.96 10.08 -0.95
CA ASN A 36 -3.88 10.50 0.11
C ASN A 36 -4.97 9.44 0.30
N TYR A 37 -4.67 8.40 1.03
CA TYR A 37 -5.70 7.46 1.48
C TYR A 37 -6.54 8.13 2.57
N PHE A 38 -7.72 8.63 2.19
CA PHE A 38 -8.65 9.24 3.13
C PHE A 38 -9.20 8.21 4.10
N ASN A 39 -9.13 8.57 5.37
CA ASN A 39 -9.77 7.92 6.51
C ASN A 39 -9.40 6.46 6.80
N SER A 40 -8.23 6.26 7.35
CA SER A 40 -8.19 5.28 8.41
C SER A 40 -7.45 5.82 9.61
N SER A 41 -8.19 6.15 10.64
CA SER A 41 -7.75 6.10 12.02
C SER A 41 -7.49 4.64 12.41
N SER A 42 -6.78 3.90 11.58
CA SER A 42 -6.37 2.53 11.85
C SER A 42 -4.86 2.51 12.09
N PRO A 43 -4.39 1.94 13.20
CA PRO A 43 -2.98 1.88 13.55
C PRO A 43 -2.14 0.94 12.68
N ASN A 44 -2.67 0.45 11.56
CA ASN A 44 -2.01 -0.49 10.65
C ASN A 44 -1.89 0.08 9.23
N THR A 45 -1.20 1.23 9.06
CA THR A 45 -0.74 1.58 7.71
C THR A 45 0.40 0.63 7.35
N PRO A 46 0.30 -0.13 6.24
CA PRO A 46 1.40 -0.98 5.80
C PRO A 46 2.64 -0.11 5.53
N THR A 47 3.76 -0.45 6.15
CA THR A 47 5.03 0.32 6.03
C THR A 47 5.91 -0.19 4.89
N GLY A 48 5.35 -0.95 3.93
CA GLY A 48 6.07 -1.54 2.82
C GLY A 48 5.81 -0.84 1.47
N GLU A 49 6.48 -1.27 0.43
CA GLU A 49 6.24 -0.83 -0.94
C GLU A 49 4.88 -1.35 -1.43
N VAL A 50 4.07 -0.46 -2.03
CA VAL A 50 2.80 -0.84 -2.65
C VAL A 50 3.11 -1.53 -3.99
N ILE A 51 2.75 -2.81 -4.10
CA ILE A 51 2.95 -3.63 -5.30
C ILE A 51 1.68 -3.77 -6.14
N PHE A 52 0.53 -3.48 -5.56
CA PHE A 52 -0.76 -3.41 -6.27
C PHE A 52 -1.70 -2.45 -5.55
N SER A 53 -2.40 -1.62 -6.33
CA SER A 53 -3.44 -0.71 -5.82
C SER A 53 -4.57 -0.62 -6.82
N GLU A 54 -5.80 -0.83 -6.35
CA GLU A 54 -7.04 -0.65 -7.09
C GLU A 54 -8.00 0.16 -6.24
N THR A 55 -8.39 1.33 -6.73
CA THR A 55 -9.28 2.25 -5.99
C THR A 55 -10.70 2.27 -6.53
N PHE A 56 -10.90 1.79 -7.75
CA PHE A 56 -12.18 1.88 -8.48
C PHE A 56 -12.78 3.30 -8.56
N ASP A 57 -11.99 4.34 -8.30
CA ASP A 57 -12.45 5.74 -8.28
C ASP A 57 -13.06 6.20 -9.62
N ALA A 58 -12.68 5.55 -10.73
CA ALA A 58 -13.24 5.81 -12.05
C ALA A 58 -14.63 5.18 -12.27
N CYS A 59 -15.04 4.25 -11.41
CA CYS A 59 -16.37 3.64 -11.51
C CYS A 59 -17.47 4.68 -11.35
N GLY A 60 -18.35 4.75 -12.34
CA GLY A 60 -19.57 5.52 -12.25
C GLY A 60 -20.71 4.74 -11.61
N GLY A 61 -21.79 5.42 -11.24
CA GLY A 61 -22.98 4.80 -10.69
C GLY A 61 -23.38 5.33 -9.33
N THR A 62 -24.10 4.51 -8.56
CA THR A 62 -24.59 4.86 -7.23
C THR A 62 -24.42 3.69 -6.29
N GLY A 63 -24.31 3.95 -5.01
CA GLY A 63 -24.14 2.97 -3.95
C GLY A 63 -22.71 2.90 -3.43
N GLY A 64 -22.53 2.39 -2.24
CA GLY A 64 -21.24 2.25 -1.59
C GLY A 64 -20.74 3.56 -0.98
N ASN A 65 -19.95 4.35 -1.70
CA ASN A 65 -19.32 5.56 -1.16
C ASN A 65 -20.30 6.73 -0.94
N ASP A 66 -21.48 6.70 -1.52
CA ASP A 66 -22.58 7.62 -1.19
C ASP A 66 -23.34 7.21 0.09
N ASN A 67 -22.88 6.19 0.81
CA ASN A 67 -23.50 5.55 1.97
C ASN A 67 -24.82 4.83 1.69
N ALA A 68 -25.14 4.55 0.43
CA ALA A 68 -26.26 3.72 0.06
C ALA A 68 -25.78 2.29 -0.26
N PHE A 69 -26.02 1.34 0.63
CA PHE A 69 -25.60 -0.06 0.45
C PHE A 69 -26.70 -0.93 -0.18
N SER A 70 -27.84 -0.35 -0.47
CA SER A 70 -28.94 -1.01 -1.18
C SER A 70 -29.70 0.04 -1.98
N GLY A 71 -30.28 -0.35 -3.09
CA GLY A 71 -31.06 0.58 -3.89
C GLY A 71 -31.66 -0.07 -5.12
N THR A 72 -32.54 0.66 -5.78
CA THR A 72 -33.23 0.25 -7.01
C THR A 72 -32.51 0.72 -8.26
N GLY A 73 -31.32 1.33 -8.10
CA GLY A 73 -30.50 1.81 -9.20
C GLY A 73 -30.16 0.67 -10.16
N ARG A 74 -30.32 0.92 -11.46
CA ARG A 74 -29.90 0.02 -12.51
C ARG A 74 -28.41 0.28 -12.73
N PHE A 75 -27.57 -0.68 -12.37
CA PHE A 75 -26.17 -0.62 -12.66
C PHE A 75 -25.94 -1.20 -14.06
N ALA A 76 -25.30 -0.45 -14.93
CA ALA A 76 -24.88 -0.94 -16.22
C ALA A 76 -23.43 -1.48 -16.13
N ASP A 77 -23.15 -2.57 -16.85
CA ASP A 77 -21.79 -3.13 -16.88
C ASP A 77 -20.75 -2.12 -17.42
N ALA A 78 -21.22 -1.15 -18.22
CA ALA A 78 -20.39 -0.06 -18.75
C ALA A 78 -19.89 0.93 -17.68
N ASP A 79 -20.47 0.92 -16.49
CA ASP A 79 -20.06 1.80 -15.39
C ASP A 79 -18.88 1.21 -14.58
N PHE A 80 -18.48 -0.03 -14.86
CA PHE A 80 -17.34 -0.66 -14.20
C PHE A 80 -16.04 -0.27 -14.89
N GLU A 81 -15.27 0.56 -14.23
CA GLU A 81 -13.95 1.02 -14.68
C GLU A 81 -12.94 0.79 -13.56
N ALA A 82 -12.04 -0.18 -13.78
CA ALA A 82 -10.96 -0.49 -12.84
C ALA A 82 -9.68 0.24 -13.25
N ASP A 83 -8.87 0.66 -12.26
CA ASP A 83 -7.55 1.27 -12.49
C ASP A 83 -6.60 0.28 -13.20
N ASN A 84 -6.75 -1.02 -12.88
CA ASN A 84 -5.94 -2.09 -13.43
C ASN A 84 -6.76 -2.97 -14.35
N ALA A 85 -6.35 -3.09 -15.61
CA ALA A 85 -6.99 -4.01 -16.54
C ALA A 85 -6.80 -5.48 -16.13
N GLY A 86 -7.81 -6.33 -16.39
CA GLY A 86 -7.72 -7.77 -16.15
C GLY A 86 -8.47 -8.28 -14.92
N TRP A 87 -9.25 -7.44 -14.25
CA TRP A 87 -10.25 -7.92 -13.30
C TRP A 87 -11.26 -8.85 -13.97
N TYR A 88 -11.64 -9.90 -13.28
CA TYR A 88 -12.66 -10.85 -13.74
C TYR A 88 -13.82 -10.97 -12.76
N SER A 89 -15.03 -10.86 -13.28
CA SER A 89 -16.27 -11.19 -12.58
C SER A 89 -17.35 -11.52 -13.61
N GLU A 90 -18.30 -12.36 -13.25
CA GLU A 90 -19.47 -12.63 -14.12
C GLU A 90 -20.53 -11.51 -14.11
N SER A 91 -20.44 -10.60 -13.16
CA SER A 91 -21.42 -9.50 -13.00
C SER A 91 -20.74 -8.32 -12.30
N PRO A 92 -19.75 -7.67 -12.96
CA PRO A 92 -19.14 -6.45 -12.46
C PRO A 92 -20.05 -5.25 -12.75
N HIS A 93 -20.07 -4.29 -11.86
CA HIS A 93 -20.78 -3.04 -11.98
C HIS A 93 -20.00 -1.94 -11.29
N GLY A 94 -20.06 -0.73 -11.84
CA GLY A 94 -19.64 0.46 -11.12
C GLY A 94 -20.64 0.82 -10.02
N ALA A 95 -20.15 1.59 -9.06
CA ALA A 95 -20.93 2.26 -8.03
C ALA A 95 -20.28 3.64 -7.80
N ASP A 96 -20.66 4.37 -6.77
CA ASP A 96 -20.11 5.72 -6.55
C ASP A 96 -18.61 5.67 -6.15
N GLY A 97 -17.69 5.66 -7.15
CA GLY A 97 -16.27 5.56 -6.95
C GLY A 97 -15.83 4.28 -6.21
N CYS A 98 -16.52 3.18 -6.45
CA CYS A 98 -16.20 1.84 -5.96
C CYS A 98 -16.79 0.79 -6.88
N ALA A 99 -16.43 -0.49 -6.72
CA ALA A 99 -17.01 -1.58 -7.48
C ALA A 99 -18.13 -2.27 -6.71
N ARG A 100 -19.14 -2.72 -7.43
CA ARG A 100 -20.16 -3.64 -6.93
C ARG A 100 -20.17 -4.91 -7.76
N PHE A 101 -20.04 -6.05 -7.13
CA PHE A 101 -20.04 -7.34 -7.80
C PHE A 101 -21.30 -8.14 -7.48
N GLY A 102 -21.79 -8.82 -8.50
CA GLY A 102 -22.94 -9.71 -8.42
C GLY A 102 -24.28 -9.07 -8.78
N SER A 103 -25.25 -9.92 -8.99
CA SER A 103 -26.63 -9.57 -9.35
C SER A 103 -27.64 -10.40 -8.56
N SER A 104 -28.93 -10.25 -8.83
CA SER A 104 -29.95 -11.11 -8.24
C SER A 104 -29.79 -12.60 -8.59
N LYS A 105 -29.14 -12.89 -9.72
CA LYS A 105 -28.95 -14.25 -10.26
C LYS A 105 -27.52 -14.78 -10.14
N LYS A 106 -26.54 -13.89 -9.98
CA LYS A 106 -25.10 -14.23 -9.97
C LYS A 106 -24.47 -13.81 -8.64
N LYS A 107 -23.61 -14.66 -8.09
CA LYS A 107 -22.77 -14.26 -6.97
C LYS A 107 -21.76 -13.20 -7.42
N GLY A 108 -21.31 -12.38 -6.49
CA GLY A 108 -20.35 -11.32 -6.74
C GLY A 108 -18.89 -11.78 -6.68
N GLU A 109 -18.57 -12.93 -7.27
CA GLU A 109 -17.15 -13.32 -7.31
C GLU A 109 -16.33 -12.31 -8.12
N ALA A 110 -15.19 -11.92 -7.57
CA ALA A 110 -14.25 -10.99 -8.20
C ALA A 110 -12.84 -11.52 -8.08
N THR A 111 -12.06 -11.41 -9.15
CA THR A 111 -10.67 -11.87 -9.19
C THR A 111 -9.79 -10.74 -9.74
N THR A 112 -8.69 -10.47 -9.05
CA THR A 112 -7.72 -9.43 -9.48
C THR A 112 -7.01 -9.81 -10.77
N PRO A 113 -6.38 -8.85 -11.45
CA PRO A 113 -5.27 -9.14 -12.34
C PRO A 113 -4.17 -9.94 -11.64
N ALA A 114 -3.19 -10.44 -12.41
CA ALA A 114 -2.02 -11.08 -11.84
C ALA A 114 -1.17 -10.05 -11.05
N ILE A 115 -0.72 -10.45 -9.87
CA ILE A 115 0.08 -9.62 -8.96
C ILE A 115 1.34 -10.43 -8.63
N GLU A 116 2.50 -9.86 -8.88
CA GLU A 116 3.77 -10.49 -8.53
C GLU A 116 4.05 -10.34 -7.03
N ILE A 117 4.22 -11.46 -6.33
CA ILE A 117 4.55 -11.52 -4.91
C ILE A 117 5.93 -12.17 -4.75
N ASP A 118 6.80 -11.57 -3.96
CA ASP A 118 8.06 -12.15 -3.54
C ASP A 118 8.19 -12.10 -2.01
N GLY A 119 7.90 -13.23 -1.36
CA GLY A 119 7.92 -13.40 0.08
C GLY A 119 6.58 -13.07 0.76
N THR A 120 6.58 -12.13 1.68
CA THR A 120 5.39 -11.77 2.46
C THR A 120 4.84 -10.42 2.02
N ALA A 121 3.53 -10.33 1.86
CA ALA A 121 2.82 -9.11 1.55
C ALA A 121 1.57 -8.95 2.45
N THR A 122 1.10 -7.73 2.58
CA THR A 122 -0.15 -7.41 3.28
C THR A 122 -1.20 -6.99 2.26
N LEU A 123 -2.31 -7.71 2.21
CA LEU A 123 -3.53 -7.30 1.52
C LEU A 123 -4.37 -6.45 2.47
N THR A 124 -4.78 -5.28 2.03
CA THR A 124 -5.80 -4.45 2.69
C THR A 124 -6.89 -4.13 1.68
N PHE A 125 -8.16 -4.20 2.09
CA PHE A 125 -9.29 -3.87 1.22
C PHE A 125 -10.48 -3.40 2.04
N ARG A 126 -11.38 -2.65 1.40
CA ARG A 126 -12.68 -2.27 1.97
C ARG A 126 -13.77 -3.11 1.32
N ALA A 127 -14.71 -3.60 2.11
CA ALA A 127 -15.86 -4.32 1.61
C ALA A 127 -17.12 -4.08 2.44
N ALA A 128 -18.28 -4.18 1.79
CA ALA A 128 -19.58 -4.11 2.40
C ALA A 128 -20.55 -5.04 1.65
N PRO A 129 -21.54 -5.67 2.33
CA PRO A 129 -22.55 -6.47 1.64
C PRO A 129 -23.56 -5.56 0.94
N TRP A 130 -24.18 -6.04 -0.13
CA TRP A 130 -25.32 -5.36 -0.72
C TRP A 130 -26.57 -5.56 0.13
N GLY A 131 -27.08 -4.50 0.72
CA GLY A 131 -28.31 -4.50 1.51
C GLY A 131 -28.30 -5.56 2.60
N LYS A 132 -29.25 -6.47 2.54
CA LYS A 132 -29.40 -7.59 3.49
C LYS A 132 -28.83 -8.92 2.95
N ASP A 133 -27.93 -8.86 1.99
CA ASP A 133 -27.28 -10.06 1.48
C ASP A 133 -26.33 -10.68 2.54
N ASP A 134 -25.89 -11.90 2.28
CA ASP A 134 -24.98 -12.63 3.18
C ASP A 134 -23.69 -11.82 3.44
N THR A 135 -23.33 -11.68 4.70
CA THR A 135 -22.18 -10.89 5.15
C THR A 135 -20.85 -11.63 5.05
N ARG A 136 -20.86 -12.92 4.73
CA ARG A 136 -19.62 -13.71 4.63
C ARG A 136 -18.86 -13.37 3.36
N LEU A 137 -17.56 -13.23 3.50
CA LEU A 137 -16.62 -13.03 2.41
C LEU A 137 -15.42 -13.95 2.61
N SER A 138 -15.17 -14.82 1.64
CA SER A 138 -13.94 -15.63 1.60
C SER A 138 -12.98 -15.03 0.60
N VAL A 139 -11.69 -15.04 0.93
CA VAL A 139 -10.60 -14.59 0.06
C VAL A 139 -9.64 -15.76 -0.13
N SER A 140 -9.32 -16.07 -1.37
CA SER A 140 -8.39 -17.15 -1.73
C SER A 140 -7.37 -16.68 -2.75
N ILE A 141 -6.28 -17.42 -2.88
CA ILE A 141 -5.22 -17.18 -3.85
C ILE A 141 -5.29 -18.24 -4.96
N ASP A 142 -5.16 -17.79 -6.20
CA ASP A 142 -4.85 -18.60 -7.36
C ASP A 142 -3.38 -18.36 -7.70
N GLY A 143 -2.54 -19.39 -7.54
CA GLY A 143 -1.08 -19.33 -7.61
C GLY A 143 -0.42 -19.99 -6.41
N ASP A 144 0.92 -20.03 -6.38
CA ASP A 144 1.70 -20.67 -5.31
C ASP A 144 1.94 -19.72 -4.13
N ALA A 145 0.83 -19.38 -3.45
CA ALA A 145 0.87 -18.56 -2.23
C ALA A 145 -0.28 -18.92 -1.28
N THR A 146 -0.15 -18.51 -0.04
CA THR A 146 -1.15 -18.67 1.03
C THR A 146 -1.65 -17.32 1.51
N ILE A 147 -2.88 -17.28 2.06
CA ILE A 147 -3.47 -16.07 2.66
C ILE A 147 -4.04 -16.39 4.04
N SER A 148 -3.83 -15.49 4.99
CA SER A 148 -4.37 -15.61 6.35
C SER A 148 -4.65 -14.23 6.96
N PRO A 149 -5.85 -13.99 7.54
CA PRO A 149 -7.04 -14.82 7.48
C PRO A 149 -7.62 -14.90 6.05
N SER A 150 -8.39 -15.94 5.76
CA SER A 150 -9.05 -16.17 4.47
C SER A 150 -10.57 -16.01 4.52
N SER A 151 -11.13 -15.69 5.67
CA SER A 151 -12.57 -15.52 5.87
C SER A 151 -12.86 -14.27 6.68
N PHE A 152 -13.86 -13.51 6.24
CA PHE A 152 -14.24 -12.23 6.82
C PHE A 152 -15.76 -12.15 6.95
N ASN A 153 -16.23 -11.37 7.93
CA ASN A 153 -17.63 -11.04 8.08
C ASN A 153 -17.81 -9.52 7.90
N MET A 154 -18.52 -9.15 6.87
CA MET A 154 -18.89 -7.76 6.60
C MET A 154 -20.02 -7.32 7.53
N THR A 155 -20.17 -6.04 7.77
CA THR A 155 -21.29 -5.44 8.52
C THR A 155 -22.26 -4.82 7.53
N MET A 156 -23.57 -5.06 7.71
CA MET A 156 -24.61 -4.47 6.89
C MET A 156 -24.58 -2.94 6.98
N ASP A 157 -24.87 -2.29 5.88
CA ASP A 157 -24.99 -0.84 5.75
C ASP A 157 -23.73 -0.07 6.23
N SER A 158 -22.57 -0.69 6.10
CA SER A 158 -21.30 -0.08 6.53
C SER A 158 -20.10 -0.65 5.80
N TRP A 159 -19.20 0.21 5.40
CA TRP A 159 -17.86 -0.17 4.96
C TRP A 159 -17.03 -0.70 6.13
N GLN A 160 -16.27 -1.74 5.85
CA GLN A 160 -15.23 -2.24 6.76
C GLN A 160 -13.93 -2.43 6.01
N THR A 161 -12.83 -2.12 6.69
CA THR A 161 -11.48 -2.40 6.21
C THR A 161 -11.02 -3.73 6.77
N PHE A 162 -10.54 -4.59 5.90
CA PHE A 162 -10.01 -5.90 6.21
C PHE A 162 -8.54 -5.99 5.84
N THR A 163 -7.81 -6.81 6.56
CA THR A 163 -6.39 -7.03 6.33
C THR A 163 -6.08 -8.52 6.40
N ALA A 164 -5.23 -8.99 5.49
CA ALA A 164 -4.70 -10.36 5.48
C ALA A 164 -3.22 -10.38 5.10
N THR A 165 -2.50 -11.39 5.54
CA THR A 165 -1.12 -11.64 5.13
C THR A 165 -1.11 -12.65 3.99
N ILE A 166 -0.40 -12.34 2.91
CA ILE A 166 -0.10 -13.24 1.80
C ILE A 166 1.35 -13.68 1.93
N THR A 167 1.64 -14.96 1.71
CA THR A 167 3.02 -15.48 1.72
C THR A 167 3.21 -16.42 0.55
N GLY A 168 4.18 -16.14 -0.30
CA GLY A 168 4.52 -16.90 -1.50
C GLY A 168 5.49 -16.15 -2.40
N SER A 169 5.85 -16.75 -3.53
CA SER A 169 6.74 -16.14 -4.52
C SER A 169 6.27 -16.58 -5.90
N ASP A 170 5.30 -15.85 -6.46
CA ASP A 170 4.74 -16.15 -7.78
C ASP A 170 3.87 -14.99 -8.29
N ASN A 171 3.43 -15.08 -9.53
CA ASN A 171 2.31 -14.31 -10.06
C ASN A 171 1.00 -14.93 -9.59
N ILE A 172 0.36 -14.29 -8.63
CA ILE A 172 -0.89 -14.75 -8.03
C ILE A 172 -2.07 -13.92 -8.50
N LYS A 173 -3.27 -14.46 -8.32
CA LYS A 173 -4.52 -13.69 -8.35
C LYS A 173 -5.25 -13.84 -7.03
N ILE A 174 -5.87 -12.76 -6.57
CA ILE A 174 -6.67 -12.74 -5.35
C ILE A 174 -8.14 -12.88 -5.76
N LYS A 175 -8.80 -13.93 -5.26
CA LYS A 175 -10.21 -14.18 -5.53
C LYS A 175 -11.04 -13.85 -4.30
N PHE A 176 -11.99 -12.95 -4.44
CA PHE A 176 -13.02 -12.58 -3.47
C PHE A 176 -14.29 -13.37 -3.77
N THR A 177 -14.78 -14.13 -2.80
CA THR A 177 -15.98 -14.98 -2.93
C THR A 177 -16.96 -14.62 -1.81
N PRO A 178 -17.89 -13.69 -2.07
CA PRO A 178 -18.93 -13.32 -1.11
C PRO A 178 -20.05 -14.37 -1.03
N GLY A 179 -20.87 -14.30 -0.02
CA GLY A 179 -22.08 -15.11 0.07
C GLY A 179 -23.07 -14.79 -1.06
N LYS A 180 -23.17 -13.52 -1.49
CA LYS A 180 -24.02 -13.10 -2.61
C LYS A 180 -23.44 -11.89 -3.35
N ARG A 181 -23.98 -10.69 -3.17
CA ARG A 181 -23.49 -9.43 -3.76
C ARG A 181 -22.71 -8.65 -2.73
N PHE A 182 -21.71 -7.89 -3.18
CA PHE A 182 -20.94 -7.05 -2.28
C PHE A 182 -20.34 -5.85 -3.02
N PHE A 183 -19.97 -4.86 -2.26
CA PHE A 183 -19.13 -3.75 -2.68
C PHE A 183 -17.69 -4.05 -2.31
N LEU A 184 -16.77 -3.64 -3.17
CA LEU A 184 -15.32 -3.75 -2.97
C LEU A 184 -14.66 -2.44 -3.35
N ASP A 185 -13.68 -2.04 -2.55
CA ASP A 185 -12.96 -0.79 -2.74
C ASP A 185 -11.57 -0.84 -2.09
N ASP A 186 -10.67 0.06 -2.47
CA ASP A 186 -9.34 0.23 -1.88
C ASP A 186 -8.56 -1.09 -1.71
N VAL A 187 -8.45 -1.89 -2.77
CA VAL A 187 -7.69 -3.15 -2.74
C VAL A 187 -6.21 -2.85 -2.90
N ILE A 188 -5.45 -2.97 -1.84
CA ILE A 188 -4.03 -2.62 -1.80
C ILE A 188 -3.23 -3.83 -1.35
N VAL A 189 -2.18 -4.16 -2.08
CA VAL A 189 -1.18 -5.15 -1.66
C VAL A 189 0.15 -4.44 -1.46
N THR A 190 0.70 -4.59 -0.27
CA THR A 190 1.95 -3.96 0.14
C THR A 190 2.96 -5.04 0.49
N ALA A 191 4.13 -5.02 -0.13
CA ALA A 191 5.22 -5.90 0.26
C ALA A 191 5.55 -5.69 1.74
N ALA A 192 5.78 -6.78 2.49
CA ALA A 192 6.32 -6.61 3.82
C ALA A 192 7.66 -5.87 3.69
N SER A 193 7.82 -4.82 4.49
CA SER A 193 9.13 -4.18 4.57
C SER A 193 10.09 -5.27 5.02
N THR A 194 10.88 -5.80 4.09
CA THR A 194 12.12 -6.45 4.49
C THR A 194 12.87 -5.36 5.22
N ALA A 195 12.93 -5.49 6.55
CA ALA A 195 13.83 -4.64 7.33
C ALA A 195 15.15 -4.68 6.56
N VAL A 196 15.54 -3.54 5.98
CA VAL A 196 16.78 -3.45 5.21
C VAL A 196 17.86 -3.87 6.18
N LYS A 197 18.30 -5.13 6.08
CA LYS A 197 19.58 -5.54 6.66
C LYS A 197 20.63 -4.70 5.95
N GLY A 198 21.00 -3.59 6.63
CA GLY A 198 22.01 -2.68 6.11
C GLY A 198 21.43 -1.71 5.08
N ILE A 199 20.63 -0.73 5.54
CA ILE A 199 21.11 0.61 5.26
C ILE A 199 22.49 0.62 5.95
N GLU A 200 23.53 0.39 5.18
CA GLU A 200 24.76 1.10 5.50
C GLU A 200 24.28 2.54 5.60
N GLN A 201 24.00 2.99 6.83
CA GLN A 201 24.03 4.41 7.08
C GLN A 201 25.31 4.84 6.38
N ASN A 202 25.16 5.61 5.33
CA ASN A 202 26.24 6.36 4.76
C ASN A 202 26.56 7.43 5.81
N SER A 203 26.92 6.92 7.00
CA SER A 203 27.54 7.71 8.05
C SER A 203 28.79 8.21 7.38
N VAL A 204 28.79 9.50 7.10
CA VAL A 204 29.96 10.18 6.59
C VAL A 204 31.11 9.72 7.51
N LYS A 205 31.98 8.83 7.01
CA LYS A 205 33.06 8.28 7.76
C LYS A 205 34.04 9.43 8.07
N VAL A 206 33.89 9.97 9.25
CA VAL A 206 34.75 11.10 9.68
C VAL A 206 36.02 10.53 10.26
N PRO A 207 37.22 10.97 9.82
CA PRO A 207 38.47 10.62 10.46
C PRO A 207 38.46 11.06 11.92
N VAL A 208 38.67 10.12 12.86
CA VAL A 208 38.74 10.40 14.30
C VAL A 208 40.16 10.35 14.83
N ALA A 209 41.08 9.68 14.11
CA ALA A 209 42.51 9.70 14.43
C ALA A 209 43.33 9.40 13.17
N ILE A 210 44.47 10.05 13.05
CA ILE A 210 45.44 9.87 11.97
C ILE A 210 46.77 9.51 12.58
N TYR A 211 47.39 8.44 12.11
CA TYR A 211 48.72 8.00 12.58
C TYR A 211 49.70 7.93 11.41
N SER A 212 50.97 8.20 11.68
CA SER A 212 52.07 7.83 10.81
C SER A 212 52.34 6.32 10.88
N THR A 213 53.18 5.82 10.00
CA THR A 213 53.58 4.39 9.95
C THR A 213 54.30 3.90 11.19
N ASP A 214 54.94 4.80 11.97
CA ASP A 214 55.57 4.53 13.25
C ASP A 214 54.61 4.58 14.46
N GLY A 215 53.28 4.80 14.21
CA GLY A 215 52.27 4.87 15.25
C GLY A 215 52.10 6.25 15.90
N THR A 216 52.82 7.28 15.46
CA THR A 216 52.68 8.63 16.01
C THR A 216 51.36 9.26 15.58
N LEU A 217 50.60 9.78 16.55
CA LEU A 217 49.31 10.50 16.29
C LEU A 217 49.59 11.84 15.60
N ARG A 218 48.83 12.13 14.56
CA ARG A 218 48.90 13.38 13.78
C ARG A 218 47.54 14.08 13.75
N GLN A 219 47.57 15.38 13.62
CA GLN A 219 46.35 16.19 13.48
C GLN A 219 45.88 16.32 12.04
N VAL A 220 46.79 16.11 11.07
CA VAL A 220 46.51 16.18 9.63
C VAL A 220 47.29 15.08 8.90
N LEU A 221 46.82 14.76 7.68
CA LEU A 221 47.55 13.82 6.82
C LEU A 221 48.94 14.38 6.47
N GLY A 222 49.99 13.65 6.82
CA GLY A 222 51.37 13.94 6.42
C GLY A 222 51.71 13.37 5.05
N ALA A 223 52.86 13.78 4.48
CA ALA A 223 53.37 13.19 3.25
C ALA A 223 53.68 11.69 3.46
N GLY A 224 53.38 10.86 2.45
CA GLY A 224 53.53 9.42 2.48
C GLY A 224 52.33 8.68 3.06
N ILE A 225 52.59 7.55 3.71
CA ILE A 225 51.51 6.66 4.20
C ILE A 225 51.02 7.14 5.56
N ASN A 226 49.70 7.28 5.67
CA ASN A 226 48.96 7.57 6.90
C ASN A 226 47.99 6.41 7.22
N ILE A 227 47.83 6.11 8.49
CA ILE A 227 46.84 5.16 9.01
C ILE A 227 45.69 5.98 9.59
N VAL A 228 44.52 5.94 8.96
CA VAL A 228 43.34 6.75 9.35
C VAL A 228 42.30 5.84 9.99
N LYS A 229 41.95 6.14 11.25
CA LYS A 229 40.81 5.52 11.96
C LYS A 229 39.60 6.40 11.79
N TYR A 230 38.46 5.80 11.41
CA TYR A 230 37.20 6.46 11.18
C TYR A 230 36.23 6.26 12.35
N SER A 231 35.16 7.10 12.38
CA SER A 231 34.12 7.07 13.40
C SER A 231 33.36 5.74 13.50
N ASP A 232 33.33 4.96 12.44
CA ASP A 232 32.73 3.62 12.38
C ASP A 232 33.69 2.50 12.89
N GLY A 233 34.85 2.87 13.42
CA GLY A 233 35.87 1.94 13.89
C GLY A 233 36.77 1.36 12.79
N THR A 234 36.47 1.61 11.51
CA THR A 234 37.34 1.14 10.40
C THR A 234 38.65 1.87 10.35
N VAL A 235 39.71 1.18 9.88
CA VAL A 235 41.04 1.74 9.68
C VAL A 235 41.44 1.61 8.22
N LYS A 236 41.90 2.70 7.62
CA LYS A 236 42.39 2.72 6.23
C LYS A 236 43.79 3.27 6.12
N LYS A 237 44.55 2.72 5.17
CA LYS A 237 45.83 3.26 4.73
C LYS A 237 45.56 4.32 3.65
N VAL A 238 46.03 5.54 3.89
CA VAL A 238 45.85 6.68 2.98
C VAL A 238 47.22 7.20 2.57
N LEU A 239 47.48 7.33 1.29
CA LEU A 239 48.69 7.93 0.73
C LEU A 239 48.41 9.40 0.40
N ARG A 240 49.32 10.28 0.79
CA ARG A 240 49.25 11.70 0.45
C ARG A 240 50.56 12.14 -0.22
#